data_9f32e33d63128b8e29868635964f6b81
#
_entry.id   9f32e33d63128b8e29868635964f6b81
#
_cell.length_a   1.000
_cell.length_b   1.000
_cell.length_c   1.000
_cell.angle_alpha   90.00
_cell.angle_beta   90.00
_cell.angle_gamma   90.00
#
_symmetry.space_group_name_H-M   'P 1'
#
loop_
_entity.id
_entity.type
_entity.pdbx_description
1 polymer ?
#
loop_
_entity_poly.entity_id
_entity_poly.type
_entity_poly.pdbx_seq_one_letter_code
_entity_poly.pdbx_strand_id
1 'polypeptide(L)'
;GLNPADNGDTSPTGRAPLYLAQILEQDYMIQTENNFELGGISIGIAMNSVDYYTNDGKDAETEISNEAMIEQAKAIANTILTRLRQNDALKAVPIVFGVFRQTSKDDIGGGVYVLEATSVEGTEITNWSNVNQKVVVLPLVNESATEESTAFENFRTEVQNFFPNLSGVTARVMYQDNVAKKMVVNIMTQFYGESEIIALAQHVTDVANKYLPKTTPVEVRISSINGMEAFLLQDTTQ
;
A
#
# COMPACT_ATOMS: atom_id res chain seq x y z
N GLY A 1 15.91 5.60 -20.29
CA GLY A 1 15.22 5.04 -19.13
C GLY A 1 14.77 6.13 -18.16
N LEU A 2 14.06 5.75 -17.12
CA LEU A 2 13.65 6.67 -16.02
C LEU A 2 14.55 6.49 -14.79
N ASN A 3 15.19 5.33 -14.65
CA ASN A 3 16.28 5.13 -13.72
C ASN A 3 17.60 5.68 -14.29
N PRO A 4 18.58 6.03 -13.47
CA PRO A 4 19.94 6.30 -13.90
C PRO A 4 20.46 5.16 -14.78
N ALA A 5 21.29 5.48 -15.76
CA ALA A 5 21.93 4.46 -16.56
C ALA A 5 22.91 3.66 -15.70
N ASP A 6 22.95 2.34 -15.92
CA ASP A 6 23.96 1.49 -15.28
C ASP A 6 25.36 1.97 -15.69
N ASN A 7 26.18 2.28 -14.71
CA ASN A 7 27.55 2.76 -14.92
C ASN A 7 28.60 1.64 -14.80
N GLY A 8 28.15 0.38 -14.59
CA GLY A 8 29.01 -0.80 -14.44
C GLY A 8 29.75 -0.88 -13.10
N ASP A 9 29.58 0.08 -12.20
CA ASP A 9 30.17 0.05 -10.85
C ASP A 9 29.26 -0.78 -9.92
N THR A 10 29.82 -1.76 -9.24
CA THR A 10 29.12 -2.63 -8.28
C THR A 10 29.42 -2.25 -6.83
N SER A 11 30.24 -1.23 -6.59
CA SER A 11 30.54 -0.75 -5.23
C SER A 11 29.34 -0.04 -4.60
N PRO A 12 29.17 -0.10 -3.28
CA PRO A 12 28.05 0.55 -2.60
C PRO A 12 27.92 2.05 -2.83
N THR A 13 29.03 2.74 -3.08
CA THR A 13 29.08 4.21 -3.20
C THR A 13 29.21 4.70 -4.65
N GLY A 14 29.61 3.83 -5.57
CA GLY A 14 29.88 4.23 -6.96
C GLY A 14 28.79 3.82 -7.92
N ARG A 15 27.95 2.86 -7.59
CA ARG A 15 26.90 2.35 -8.45
C ARG A 15 25.75 3.34 -8.64
N ALA A 16 25.05 3.21 -9.75
CA ALA A 16 23.80 3.92 -10.01
C ALA A 16 22.63 3.14 -9.39
N PRO A 17 21.96 3.63 -8.33
CA PRO A 17 20.87 2.90 -7.68
C PRO A 17 19.63 2.80 -8.58
N LEU A 18 18.88 1.72 -8.42
CA LEU A 18 17.55 1.57 -9.01
C LEU A 18 16.51 2.25 -8.11
N TYR A 19 16.22 3.52 -8.38
CA TYR A 19 15.23 4.30 -7.63
C TYR A 19 13.80 3.89 -7.96
N LEU A 20 13.46 3.79 -9.24
CA LEU A 20 12.13 3.45 -9.72
C LEU A 20 11.96 1.93 -9.79
N ALA A 21 10.99 1.41 -9.06
CA ALA A 21 10.60 0.00 -9.14
C ALA A 21 9.53 -0.23 -10.19
N GLN A 22 8.46 0.56 -10.20
CA GLN A 22 7.29 0.35 -11.05
C GLN A 22 6.50 1.64 -11.26
N ILE A 23 5.80 1.71 -12.39
CA ILE A 23 4.77 2.72 -12.67
C ILE A 23 3.45 1.99 -12.86
N LEU A 24 2.40 2.53 -12.26
CA LEU A 24 1.02 2.10 -12.46
C LEU A 24 0.23 3.27 -13.03
N GLU A 25 -0.45 3.04 -14.16
CA GLU A 25 -1.36 4.00 -14.77
C GLU A 25 -2.79 3.49 -14.64
N GLN A 26 -3.71 4.38 -14.35
CA GLN A 26 -5.15 4.12 -14.34
C GLN A 26 -5.89 5.28 -14.97
N ASP A 27 -6.71 4.95 -15.98
CA ASP A 27 -7.56 5.89 -16.70
C ASP A 27 -8.95 5.97 -16.08
N TYR A 28 -9.46 7.19 -15.96
CA TYR A 28 -10.80 7.46 -15.49
C TYR A 28 -11.67 7.92 -16.66
N MET A 29 -12.65 7.08 -17.03
CA MET A 29 -13.54 7.34 -18.14
C MET A 29 -14.84 7.98 -17.65
N ILE A 30 -15.29 9.03 -18.35
CA ILE A 30 -16.59 9.67 -18.14
C ILE A 30 -17.54 9.13 -19.19
N GLN A 31 -18.67 8.61 -18.76
CA GLN A 31 -19.74 8.17 -19.66
C GLN A 31 -20.48 9.39 -20.21
N THR A 32 -20.55 9.51 -21.53
CA THR A 32 -21.39 10.45 -22.27
C THR A 32 -22.59 9.72 -22.83
N GLU A 33 -23.52 10.44 -23.48
CA GLU A 33 -24.74 9.82 -24.00
C GLU A 33 -24.52 8.64 -24.96
N ASN A 34 -23.43 8.65 -25.74
CA ASN A 34 -23.14 7.64 -26.75
C ASN A 34 -21.74 7.02 -26.67
N ASN A 35 -20.88 7.46 -25.71
CA ASN A 35 -19.48 7.04 -25.70
C ASN A 35 -18.88 7.18 -24.28
N PHE A 36 -17.59 6.86 -24.19
CA PHE A 36 -16.75 7.14 -23.02
C PHE A 36 -15.62 8.09 -23.43
N GLU A 37 -15.38 9.09 -22.61
CA GLU A 37 -14.29 10.06 -22.78
C GLU A 37 -13.33 10.00 -21.61
N LEU A 38 -12.05 10.24 -21.87
CA LEU A 38 -11.03 10.24 -20.82
C LEU A 38 -11.17 11.50 -19.94
N GLY A 39 -11.59 11.30 -18.70
CA GLY A 39 -11.81 12.37 -17.72
C GLY A 39 -10.62 12.66 -16.84
N GLY A 40 -9.65 11.73 -16.73
CA GLY A 40 -8.45 11.89 -15.91
C GLY A 40 -7.56 10.67 -15.94
N ILE A 41 -6.31 10.85 -15.51
CA ILE A 41 -5.31 9.78 -15.38
C ILE A 41 -4.72 9.84 -13.97
N SER A 42 -4.50 8.70 -13.33
CA SER A 42 -3.64 8.62 -12.16
C SER A 42 -2.38 7.81 -12.47
N ILE A 43 -1.25 8.34 -12.02
CA ILE A 43 0.08 7.72 -12.17
C ILE A 43 0.65 7.43 -10.79
N GLY A 44 0.73 6.16 -10.44
CA GLY A 44 1.46 5.68 -9.26
C GLY A 44 2.92 5.42 -9.61
N ILE A 45 3.83 6.06 -8.90
CA ILE A 45 5.28 5.89 -9.06
C ILE A 45 5.81 5.17 -7.83
N ALA A 46 6.08 3.86 -7.96
CA ALA A 46 6.64 3.07 -6.88
C ALA A 46 8.16 3.22 -6.85
N MET A 47 8.68 3.75 -5.74
CA MET A 47 10.09 4.01 -5.52
C MET A 47 10.68 3.02 -4.52
N ASN A 48 11.89 2.56 -4.81
CA ASN A 48 12.64 1.71 -3.89
C ASN A 48 13.17 2.51 -2.70
N SER A 49 13.09 1.95 -1.52
CA SER A 49 13.78 2.46 -0.31
C SER A 49 15.09 1.74 -0.06
N VAL A 50 15.30 0.60 -0.71
CA VAL A 50 16.53 -0.20 -0.66
C VAL A 50 16.87 -0.62 -2.08
N ASP A 51 18.11 -0.42 -2.45
CA ASP A 51 18.66 -0.89 -3.71
C ASP A 51 19.35 -2.24 -3.46
N TYR A 52 18.83 -3.29 -4.11
CA TYR A 52 19.35 -4.66 -4.03
C TYR A 52 20.21 -4.96 -5.25
N TYR A 53 21.41 -5.48 -5.04
CA TYR A 53 22.37 -5.76 -6.11
C TYR A 53 23.31 -6.91 -5.76
N THR A 54 24.15 -7.28 -6.71
CA THR A 54 25.21 -8.26 -6.48
C THR A 54 26.56 -7.57 -6.53
N ASN A 55 27.36 -7.74 -5.48
CA ASN A 55 28.74 -7.26 -5.41
C ASN A 55 29.69 -8.45 -5.21
N ASP A 56 30.65 -8.63 -6.13
CA ASP A 56 31.58 -9.76 -6.12
C ASP A 56 30.92 -11.14 -5.98
N GLY A 57 29.75 -11.31 -6.65
CA GLY A 57 28.98 -12.56 -6.61
C GLY A 57 28.19 -12.80 -5.34
N LYS A 58 28.10 -11.82 -4.45
CA LYS A 58 27.29 -11.87 -3.20
C LYS A 58 26.17 -10.86 -3.26
N ASP A 59 25.03 -11.25 -2.68
CA ASP A 59 23.91 -10.33 -2.49
C ASP A 59 24.31 -9.19 -1.56
N ALA A 60 23.98 -7.97 -1.98
CA ALA A 60 24.26 -6.74 -1.26
C ALA A 60 23.05 -5.80 -1.36
N GLU A 61 22.96 -4.87 -0.42
CA GLU A 61 21.90 -3.88 -0.38
C GLU A 61 22.42 -2.54 0.11
N THR A 62 21.80 -1.47 -0.33
CA THR A 62 22.09 -0.10 0.12
C THR A 62 20.79 0.66 0.32
N GLU A 63 20.62 1.26 1.48
CA GLU A 63 19.47 2.11 1.74
C GLU A 63 19.48 3.36 0.84
N ILE A 64 18.30 3.69 0.30
CA ILE A 64 18.05 4.92 -0.44
C ILE A 64 17.43 5.93 0.52
N SER A 65 18.09 7.07 0.73
CA SER A 65 17.56 8.11 1.61
C SER A 65 16.22 8.66 1.08
N ASN A 66 15.36 9.13 1.98
CA ASN A 66 14.08 9.73 1.58
C ASN A 66 14.28 10.93 0.66
N GLU A 67 15.29 11.76 0.93
CA GLU A 67 15.60 12.95 0.15
C GLU A 67 15.97 12.58 -1.28
N ALA A 68 16.90 11.63 -1.47
CA ALA A 68 17.30 11.16 -2.80
C ALA A 68 16.14 10.51 -3.54
N MET A 69 15.34 9.69 -2.87
CA MET A 69 14.17 9.05 -3.44
C MET A 69 13.15 10.09 -3.92
N ILE A 70 12.82 11.10 -3.10
CA ILE A 70 11.86 12.16 -3.41
C ILE A 70 12.34 13.01 -4.60
N GLU A 71 13.62 13.37 -4.63
CA GLU A 71 14.23 14.12 -5.73
C GLU A 71 14.08 13.36 -7.05
N GLN A 72 14.45 12.09 -7.05
CA GLN A 72 14.33 11.22 -8.23
C GLN A 72 12.87 11.01 -8.64
N ALA A 73 11.96 10.82 -7.68
CA ALA A 73 10.53 10.65 -7.96
C ALA A 73 9.95 11.88 -8.68
N LYS A 74 10.29 13.09 -8.23
CA LYS A 74 9.87 14.35 -8.86
C LYS A 74 10.42 14.49 -10.28
N ALA A 75 11.68 14.15 -10.50
CA ALA A 75 12.30 14.16 -11.82
C ALA A 75 11.64 13.15 -12.77
N ILE A 76 11.35 11.95 -12.27
CA ILE A 76 10.64 10.89 -13.01
C ILE A 76 9.23 11.36 -13.37
N ALA A 77 8.47 11.91 -12.42
CA ALA A 77 7.12 12.41 -12.63
C ALA A 77 7.07 13.50 -13.72
N ASN A 78 7.98 14.47 -13.66
CA ASN A 78 8.08 15.53 -14.69
C ASN A 78 8.44 14.95 -16.07
N THR A 79 9.30 13.92 -16.11
CA THR A 79 9.63 13.23 -17.36
C THR A 79 8.41 12.50 -17.94
N ILE A 80 7.64 11.83 -17.09
CA ILE A 80 6.40 11.14 -17.50
C ILE A 80 5.38 12.19 -17.99
N LEU A 81 5.14 13.25 -17.22
CA LEU A 81 4.22 14.31 -17.60
C LEU A 81 4.58 14.92 -18.95
N THR A 82 5.86 15.27 -19.15
CA THR A 82 6.34 15.82 -20.42
C THR A 82 6.04 14.89 -21.60
N ARG A 83 6.26 13.59 -21.43
CA ARG A 83 5.97 12.58 -22.48
C ARG A 83 4.48 12.48 -22.77
N LEU A 84 3.64 12.44 -21.74
CA LEU A 84 2.18 12.36 -21.88
C LEU A 84 1.64 13.62 -22.60
N ARG A 85 2.12 14.81 -22.23
CA ARG A 85 1.70 16.09 -22.83
C ARG A 85 2.13 16.28 -24.30
N GLN A 86 3.03 15.42 -24.81
CA GLN A 86 3.32 15.38 -26.26
C GLN A 86 2.14 14.90 -27.09
N ASN A 87 1.21 14.14 -26.50
CA ASN A 87 -0.02 13.74 -27.14
C ASN A 87 -1.05 14.86 -26.98
N ASP A 88 -1.53 15.40 -28.10
CA ASP A 88 -2.52 16.49 -28.12
C ASP A 88 -3.79 16.15 -27.37
N ALA A 89 -4.25 14.90 -27.40
CA ALA A 89 -5.43 14.44 -26.68
C ALA A 89 -5.27 14.50 -25.15
N LEU A 90 -4.04 14.51 -24.64
CA LEU A 90 -3.76 14.52 -23.21
C LEU A 90 -3.40 15.92 -22.67
N LYS A 91 -3.30 16.95 -23.52
CA LYS A 91 -2.81 18.28 -23.12
C LYS A 91 -3.61 18.93 -21.99
N ALA A 92 -4.92 18.69 -21.93
CA ALA A 92 -5.83 19.27 -20.95
C ALA A 92 -6.47 18.21 -20.02
N VAL A 93 -6.03 16.95 -20.10
CA VAL A 93 -6.53 15.89 -19.21
C VAL A 93 -5.90 16.05 -17.84
N PRO A 94 -6.65 16.12 -16.73
CA PRO A 94 -6.10 16.14 -15.40
C PRO A 94 -5.30 14.86 -15.10
N ILE A 95 -4.08 15.01 -14.58
CA ILE A 95 -3.21 13.89 -14.22
C ILE A 95 -2.82 14.01 -12.76
N VAL A 96 -3.14 12.99 -11.96
CA VAL A 96 -2.74 12.89 -10.57
C VAL A 96 -1.52 11.99 -10.46
N PHE A 97 -0.50 12.42 -9.73
CA PHE A 97 0.69 11.65 -9.41
C PHE A 97 0.69 11.28 -7.94
N GLY A 98 0.96 9.99 -7.66
CA GLY A 98 1.20 9.51 -6.32
C GLY A 98 2.57 8.84 -6.24
N VAL A 99 3.41 9.26 -5.31
CA VAL A 99 4.71 8.62 -5.05
C VAL A 99 4.56 7.64 -3.91
N PHE A 100 4.76 6.37 -4.21
CA PHE A 100 4.70 5.26 -3.26
C PHE A 100 6.12 4.83 -2.91
N ARG A 101 6.47 4.88 -1.62
CA ARG A 101 7.73 4.37 -1.12
C ARG A 101 7.56 2.92 -0.73
N GLN A 102 8.23 2.02 -1.43
CA GLN A 102 8.31 0.61 -1.03
C GLN A 102 9.16 0.47 0.22
N THR A 103 8.82 -0.47 1.08
CA THR A 103 9.67 -0.90 2.20
C THR A 103 10.67 -1.96 1.75
N SER A 104 11.59 -2.36 2.65
CA SER A 104 12.49 -3.48 2.39
C SER A 104 11.70 -4.79 2.15
N LYS A 105 12.33 -5.76 1.50
CA LYS A 105 11.74 -7.08 1.21
C LYS A 105 11.29 -7.85 2.45
N ASP A 106 11.89 -7.53 3.61
CA ASP A 106 11.62 -8.22 4.89
C ASP A 106 10.52 -7.51 5.72
N ASP A 107 10.05 -6.34 5.27
CA ASP A 107 8.99 -5.60 5.96
C ASP A 107 7.61 -6.10 5.52
N ILE A 108 6.86 -6.64 6.46
CA ILE A 108 5.51 -7.17 6.25
C ILE A 108 4.41 -6.10 6.24
N GLY A 109 4.72 -4.88 6.67
CA GLY A 109 3.78 -3.74 6.67
C GLY A 109 3.45 -3.25 5.27
N GLY A 110 4.41 -3.34 4.38
CA GLY A 110 4.33 -2.81 3.03
C GLY A 110 4.63 -1.32 2.96
N GLY A 111 4.63 -0.76 1.75
CA GLY A 111 4.95 0.64 1.51
C GLY A 111 3.79 1.60 1.80
N VAL A 112 4.08 2.89 1.63
CA VAL A 112 3.12 4.00 1.85
C VAL A 112 3.27 5.06 0.77
N TYR A 113 2.21 5.82 0.53
CA TYR A 113 2.31 7.04 -0.25
C TYR A 113 2.97 8.13 0.58
N VAL A 114 3.90 8.87 -0.04
CA VAL A 114 4.70 9.93 0.62
C VAL A 114 4.49 11.30 -0.01
N LEU A 115 4.14 11.35 -1.29
CA LEU A 115 3.86 12.58 -2.03
C LEU A 115 2.70 12.39 -2.99
N GLU A 116 1.98 13.47 -3.23
CA GLU A 116 0.99 13.57 -4.29
C GLU A 116 1.08 14.92 -4.98
N ALA A 117 0.63 14.98 -6.23
CA ALA A 117 0.48 16.21 -6.99
C ALA A 117 -0.55 16.04 -8.10
N THR A 118 -1.12 17.14 -8.57
CA THR A 118 -2.04 17.15 -9.71
C THR A 118 -1.53 18.14 -10.77
N SER A 119 -1.50 17.70 -12.02
CA SER A 119 -1.27 18.54 -13.18
C SER A 119 -2.55 18.64 -14.00
N VAL A 120 -3.11 19.83 -14.14
CA VAL A 120 -4.27 20.08 -15.04
C VAL A 120 -3.78 20.37 -16.45
N GLU A 121 -2.67 21.14 -16.54
CA GLU A 121 -2.05 21.54 -17.82
C GLU A 121 -0.54 21.72 -17.63
N GLY A 122 0.18 21.95 -18.72
CA GLY A 122 1.62 22.18 -18.68
C GLY A 122 2.43 20.90 -18.55
N THR A 123 3.75 21.07 -18.49
CA THR A 123 4.74 19.98 -18.52
C THR A 123 5.59 19.89 -17.25
N GLU A 124 5.27 20.67 -16.22
CA GLU A 124 5.98 20.71 -14.95
C GLU A 124 5.01 20.61 -13.78
N ILE A 125 5.41 19.87 -12.75
CA ILE A 125 4.66 19.70 -11.51
C ILE A 125 5.35 20.54 -10.43
N THR A 126 4.64 21.53 -9.90
CA THR A 126 5.17 22.45 -8.87
C THR A 126 4.44 22.36 -7.53
N ASN A 127 3.26 21.75 -7.49
CA ASN A 127 2.33 21.72 -6.37
C ASN A 127 2.36 20.41 -5.59
N TRP A 128 3.55 19.92 -5.25
CA TRP A 128 3.70 18.70 -4.45
C TRP A 128 3.20 18.89 -3.01
N SER A 129 2.39 17.93 -2.56
CA SER A 129 1.92 17.82 -1.18
C SER A 129 2.47 16.56 -0.52
N ASN A 130 2.86 16.66 0.73
CA ASN A 130 3.25 15.48 1.51
C ASN A 130 2.02 14.65 1.88
N VAL A 131 2.15 13.34 1.78
CA VAL A 131 1.16 12.37 2.26
C VAL A 131 1.74 11.68 3.49
N ASN A 132 1.15 11.93 4.66
CA ASN A 132 1.63 11.39 5.93
C ASN A 132 0.97 10.04 6.22
N GLN A 133 1.29 9.04 5.42
CA GLN A 133 0.81 7.68 5.65
C GLN A 133 1.81 6.87 6.46
N LYS A 134 1.29 6.00 7.33
CA LYS A 134 2.05 4.92 7.96
C LYS A 134 1.20 3.65 8.05
N VAL A 135 1.84 2.51 8.03
CA VAL A 135 1.21 1.20 8.28
C VAL A 135 1.76 0.64 9.57
N VAL A 136 0.85 0.17 10.43
CA VAL A 136 1.18 -0.53 11.67
C VAL A 136 0.71 -1.96 11.54
N VAL A 137 1.59 -2.91 11.84
CA VAL A 137 1.28 -4.34 11.83
C VAL A 137 0.95 -4.80 13.25
N LEU A 138 -0.13 -5.54 13.40
CA LEU A 138 -0.60 -6.07 14.68
C LEU A 138 -0.53 -7.61 14.69
N PRO A 139 -0.19 -8.23 15.81
CA PRO A 139 0.09 -7.63 17.12
C PRO A 139 1.37 -6.80 17.15
N LEU A 140 1.39 -5.78 17.98
CA LEU A 140 2.60 -4.95 18.18
C LEU A 140 3.70 -5.77 18.85
N VAL A 141 4.94 -5.52 18.42
CA VAL A 141 6.13 -6.08 19.06
C VAL A 141 7.01 -4.93 19.55
N ASN A 142 7.17 -4.82 20.87
CA ASN A 142 8.01 -3.81 21.52
C ASN A 142 7.62 -2.34 21.27
N GLU A 143 6.35 -2.09 20.96
CA GLU A 143 5.82 -0.74 20.77
C GLU A 143 4.74 -0.40 21.80
N SER A 144 4.48 0.89 22.00
CA SER A 144 3.42 1.35 22.89
C SER A 144 2.05 1.02 22.31
N ALA A 145 1.14 0.52 23.16
CA ALA A 145 -0.22 0.19 22.75
C ALA A 145 -0.98 1.44 22.29
N THR A 146 -1.76 1.28 21.22
CA THR A 146 -2.74 2.24 20.74
C THR A 146 -4.15 1.73 21.02
N GLU A 147 -5.16 2.55 20.76
CA GLU A 147 -6.56 2.13 20.88
C GLU A 147 -6.86 0.97 19.94
N GLU A 148 -6.41 1.07 18.67
CA GLU A 148 -6.59 0.03 17.65
C GLU A 148 -5.87 -1.26 18.01
N SER A 149 -4.64 -1.16 18.54
CA SER A 149 -3.88 -2.36 18.94
C SER A 149 -4.53 -3.06 20.13
N THR A 150 -5.08 -2.32 21.10
CA THR A 150 -5.80 -2.88 22.24
C THR A 150 -7.10 -3.54 21.79
N ALA A 151 -7.86 -2.89 20.92
CA ALA A 151 -9.08 -3.43 20.34
C ALA A 151 -8.79 -4.72 19.55
N PHE A 152 -7.74 -4.72 18.77
CA PHE A 152 -7.29 -5.90 18.01
C PHE A 152 -6.87 -7.05 18.93
N GLU A 153 -6.14 -6.82 20.01
CA GLU A 153 -5.73 -7.89 20.93
C GLU A 153 -6.94 -8.56 21.61
N ASN A 154 -7.96 -7.78 22.01
CA ASN A 154 -9.20 -8.32 22.53
C ASN A 154 -9.93 -9.17 21.47
N PHE A 155 -10.04 -8.66 20.25
CA PHE A 155 -10.60 -9.38 19.12
C PHE A 155 -9.84 -10.70 18.86
N ARG A 156 -8.52 -10.62 18.74
CA ARG A 156 -7.63 -11.77 18.46
C ARG A 156 -7.80 -12.86 19.51
N THR A 157 -7.81 -12.47 20.78
CA THR A 157 -7.95 -13.42 21.91
C THR A 157 -9.25 -14.18 21.83
N GLU A 158 -10.37 -13.50 21.60
CA GLU A 158 -11.69 -14.13 21.50
C GLU A 158 -11.79 -15.07 20.27
N VAL A 159 -11.27 -14.65 19.13
CA VAL A 159 -11.26 -15.49 17.93
C VAL A 159 -10.39 -16.73 18.13
N GLN A 160 -9.22 -16.61 18.74
CA GLN A 160 -8.33 -17.74 19.02
C GLN A 160 -8.89 -18.70 20.06
N ASN A 161 -9.64 -18.21 21.06
CA ASN A 161 -10.28 -19.03 22.07
C ASN A 161 -11.41 -19.89 21.48
N PHE A 162 -12.09 -19.40 20.46
CA PHE A 162 -13.18 -20.14 19.80
C PHE A 162 -12.67 -21.34 18.99
N PHE A 163 -11.53 -21.18 18.34
CA PHE A 163 -10.88 -22.23 17.55
C PHE A 163 -9.42 -22.42 17.99
N PRO A 164 -9.12 -23.34 18.91
CA PRO A 164 -7.77 -23.50 19.46
C PRO A 164 -6.68 -23.82 18.43
N ASN A 165 -7.04 -24.33 17.25
CA ASN A 165 -6.13 -24.70 16.17
C ASN A 165 -6.02 -23.63 15.07
N LEU A 166 -6.39 -22.39 15.35
CA LEU A 166 -6.25 -21.27 14.42
C LEU A 166 -4.77 -20.95 14.23
N SER A 167 -4.29 -20.94 12.99
CA SER A 167 -2.87 -20.76 12.68
C SER A 167 -2.36 -19.36 12.90
N GLY A 168 -3.20 -18.33 12.79
CA GLY A 168 -2.79 -16.96 13.04
C GLY A 168 -3.88 -15.91 12.81
N VAL A 169 -3.83 -14.87 13.61
CA VAL A 169 -4.66 -13.67 13.45
C VAL A 169 -3.73 -12.46 13.48
N THR A 170 -3.66 -11.73 12.38
CA THR A 170 -2.83 -10.53 12.23
C THR A 170 -3.66 -9.40 11.65
N ALA A 171 -3.22 -8.15 11.81
CA ALA A 171 -3.84 -7.04 11.14
C ALA A 171 -2.81 -6.02 10.64
N ARG A 172 -3.22 -5.19 9.69
CA ARG A 172 -2.52 -3.98 9.28
C ARG A 172 -3.47 -2.80 9.40
N VAL A 173 -3.02 -1.75 10.07
CA VAL A 173 -3.75 -0.50 10.21
C VAL A 173 -3.03 0.57 9.41
N MET A 174 -3.71 1.15 8.44
CA MET A 174 -3.21 2.28 7.67
C MET A 174 -3.68 3.57 8.32
N TYR A 175 -2.73 4.41 8.67
CA TYR A 175 -2.97 5.76 9.17
C TYR A 175 -2.64 6.79 8.10
N GLN A 176 -3.39 7.88 8.10
CA GLN A 176 -3.07 9.11 7.38
C GLN A 176 -3.27 10.27 8.33
N ASP A 177 -2.26 11.12 8.47
CA ASP A 177 -2.21 12.23 9.43
C ASP A 177 -2.54 11.79 10.87
N ASN A 178 -2.01 10.62 11.26
CA ASN A 178 -2.24 9.95 12.55
C ASN A 178 -3.69 9.49 12.82
N VAL A 179 -4.56 9.53 11.82
CA VAL A 179 -5.92 8.98 11.89
C VAL A 179 -5.97 7.64 11.18
N ALA A 180 -6.48 6.61 11.86
CA ALA A 180 -6.69 5.29 11.25
C ALA A 180 -7.73 5.41 10.12
N LYS A 181 -7.35 5.03 8.90
CA LYS A 181 -8.20 5.12 7.71
C LYS A 181 -8.72 3.77 7.26
N LYS A 182 -8.00 2.71 7.59
CA LYS A 182 -8.37 1.34 7.21
C LYS A 182 -7.66 0.34 8.11
N MET A 183 -8.39 -0.70 8.50
CA MET A 183 -7.83 -1.88 9.17
C MET A 183 -8.10 -3.11 8.29
N VAL A 184 -7.09 -3.92 8.04
CA VAL A 184 -7.23 -5.20 7.34
C VAL A 184 -6.76 -6.31 8.27
N VAL A 185 -7.71 -7.14 8.71
CA VAL A 185 -7.45 -8.31 9.56
C VAL A 185 -7.33 -9.54 8.67
N ASN A 186 -6.28 -10.32 8.87
CA ASN A 186 -6.08 -11.59 8.19
C ASN A 186 -6.13 -12.71 9.24
N ILE A 187 -7.03 -13.65 9.00
CA ILE A 187 -7.19 -14.87 9.79
C ILE A 187 -6.78 -16.04 8.90
N MET A 188 -5.74 -16.75 9.31
CA MET A 188 -5.33 -17.99 8.66
C MET A 188 -5.90 -19.16 9.46
N THR A 189 -6.67 -20.03 8.82
CA THR A 189 -7.28 -21.21 9.44
C THR A 189 -6.80 -22.50 8.77
N GLN A 190 -6.82 -23.58 9.53
CA GLN A 190 -6.62 -24.94 9.01
C GLN A 190 -7.94 -25.57 8.52
N PHE A 191 -9.07 -24.96 8.82
CA PHE A 191 -10.39 -25.40 8.40
C PHE A 191 -10.67 -24.95 6.97
N TYR A 192 -11.36 -25.81 6.23
CA TYR A 192 -11.84 -25.53 4.86
C TYR A 192 -13.19 -26.20 4.59
N GLY A 193 -13.79 -26.85 5.60
CA GLY A 193 -15.15 -27.38 5.52
C GLY A 193 -16.18 -26.25 5.58
N GLU A 194 -17.19 -26.26 4.71
CA GLU A 194 -18.21 -25.22 4.58
C GLU A 194 -18.86 -24.87 5.93
N SER A 195 -19.29 -25.85 6.71
CA SER A 195 -19.93 -25.63 8.01
C SER A 195 -19.00 -25.00 9.04
N GLU A 196 -17.72 -25.37 9.02
CA GLU A 196 -16.69 -24.82 9.92
C GLU A 196 -16.39 -23.36 9.55
N ILE A 197 -16.28 -23.07 8.27
CA ILE A 197 -16.04 -21.70 7.78
C ILE A 197 -17.23 -20.80 8.07
N ILE A 198 -18.48 -21.27 7.89
CA ILE A 198 -19.68 -20.51 8.24
C ILE A 198 -19.68 -20.19 9.74
N ALA A 199 -19.43 -21.19 10.62
CA ALA A 199 -19.38 -20.98 12.06
C ALA A 199 -18.28 -20.00 12.47
N LEU A 200 -17.08 -20.11 11.89
CA LEU A 200 -15.98 -19.19 12.10
C LEU A 200 -16.34 -17.76 11.66
N ALA A 201 -16.90 -17.61 10.47
CA ALA A 201 -17.26 -16.30 9.92
C ALA A 201 -18.35 -15.60 10.77
N GLN A 202 -19.34 -16.33 11.25
CA GLN A 202 -20.37 -15.81 12.17
C GLN A 202 -19.75 -15.34 13.48
N HIS A 203 -18.92 -16.19 14.11
CA HIS A 203 -18.23 -15.82 15.34
C HIS A 203 -17.32 -14.59 15.14
N VAL A 204 -16.53 -14.58 14.09
CA VAL A 204 -15.64 -13.45 13.74
C VAL A 204 -16.45 -12.16 13.55
N THR A 205 -17.62 -12.24 12.92
CA THR A 205 -18.52 -11.08 12.75
C THR A 205 -18.98 -10.52 14.10
N ASP A 206 -19.42 -11.39 14.99
CA ASP A 206 -19.90 -10.98 16.33
C ASP A 206 -18.76 -10.34 17.15
N VAL A 207 -17.59 -10.96 17.14
CA VAL A 207 -16.41 -10.47 17.87
C VAL A 207 -15.87 -9.18 17.26
N ALA A 208 -15.86 -9.04 15.93
CA ALA A 208 -15.48 -7.80 15.25
C ALA A 208 -16.42 -6.65 15.64
N ASN A 209 -17.74 -6.91 15.64
CA ASN A 209 -18.75 -5.95 16.07
C ASN A 209 -18.60 -5.55 17.54
N LYS A 210 -18.05 -6.41 18.39
CA LYS A 210 -17.86 -6.15 19.82
C LYS A 210 -16.61 -5.32 20.13
N TYR A 211 -15.49 -5.59 19.42
CA TYR A 211 -14.19 -5.08 19.82
C TYR A 211 -13.55 -4.13 18.79
N LEU A 212 -13.74 -4.36 17.48
CA LEU A 212 -13.04 -3.56 16.49
C LEU A 212 -13.62 -2.15 16.33
N PRO A 213 -12.80 -1.17 15.93
CA PRO A 213 -13.22 0.23 15.83
C PRO A 213 -14.43 0.41 14.90
N LYS A 214 -15.40 1.24 15.30
CA LYS A 214 -16.56 1.61 14.47
C LYS A 214 -16.29 2.82 13.59
N THR A 215 -15.25 3.57 13.90
CA THR A 215 -14.85 4.80 13.19
C THR A 215 -13.89 4.56 12.03
N THR A 216 -13.39 3.33 11.91
CA THR A 216 -12.44 2.93 10.87
C THR A 216 -13.03 1.77 10.08
N PRO A 217 -13.04 1.82 8.73
CA PRO A 217 -13.43 0.68 7.91
C PRO A 217 -12.54 -0.53 8.21
N VAL A 218 -13.16 -1.69 8.45
CA VAL A 218 -12.45 -2.94 8.77
C VAL A 218 -12.78 -4.00 7.74
N GLU A 219 -11.77 -4.53 7.10
CA GLU A 219 -11.84 -5.75 6.28
C GLU A 219 -11.32 -6.93 7.07
N VAL A 220 -12.08 -8.02 7.15
CA VAL A 220 -11.59 -9.28 7.70
C VAL A 220 -11.56 -10.33 6.60
N ARG A 221 -10.40 -10.92 6.41
CA ARG A 221 -10.13 -11.96 5.43
C ARG A 221 -9.84 -13.25 6.14
N ILE A 222 -10.65 -14.27 5.90
CA ILE A 222 -10.46 -15.63 6.42
C ILE A 222 -9.94 -16.47 5.26
N SER A 223 -8.75 -17.03 5.44
CA SER A 223 -8.08 -17.85 4.41
C SER A 223 -7.63 -19.17 4.98
N SER A 224 -7.67 -20.22 4.15
CA SER A 224 -7.08 -21.52 4.39
C SER A 224 -5.88 -21.75 3.46
N ILE A 225 -5.34 -22.95 3.47
CA ILE A 225 -4.33 -23.39 2.50
C ILE A 225 -4.87 -23.35 1.06
N ASN A 226 -6.19 -23.42 0.87
CA ASN A 226 -6.83 -23.43 -0.45
C ASN A 226 -7.08 -22.01 -1.00
N GLY A 227 -6.93 -20.97 -0.17
CA GLY A 227 -7.17 -19.57 -0.54
C GLY A 227 -8.13 -18.86 0.39
N MET A 228 -8.79 -17.82 -0.11
CA MET A 228 -9.77 -17.05 0.67
C MET A 228 -11.08 -17.82 0.78
N GLU A 229 -11.50 -18.08 2.01
CA GLU A 229 -12.71 -18.82 2.34
C GLU A 229 -13.89 -17.89 2.68
N ALA A 230 -13.62 -16.76 3.33
CA ALA A 230 -14.63 -15.77 3.67
C ALA A 230 -14.05 -14.37 3.72
N PHE A 231 -14.90 -13.38 3.45
CA PHE A 231 -14.61 -11.97 3.49
C PHE A 231 -15.72 -11.22 4.22
N LEU A 232 -15.33 -10.37 5.16
CA LEU A 232 -16.24 -9.56 5.95
C LEU A 232 -15.82 -8.09 5.81
N LEU A 233 -16.79 -7.20 5.61
CA LEU A 233 -16.58 -5.77 5.56
C LEU A 233 -17.43 -5.11 6.64
N GLN A 234 -16.79 -4.34 7.50
CA GLN A 234 -17.44 -3.47 8.48
C GLN A 234 -17.20 -2.02 8.05
N ASP A 235 -18.23 -1.38 7.54
CA ASP A 235 -18.21 0.04 7.23
C ASP A 235 -18.30 0.89 8.49
N THR A 236 -17.86 2.15 8.38
CA THR A 236 -18.01 3.11 9.48
C THR A 236 -19.49 3.40 9.72
N THR A 237 -19.93 3.28 10.97
CA THR A 237 -21.22 3.83 11.40
C THR A 237 -21.08 5.35 11.50
N GLN A 238 -21.84 6.08 10.68
CA GLN A 238 -21.98 7.54 10.82
C GLN A 238 -22.69 7.92 12.10
#